data_49411dda173cb589122a6c626b8f2da8
#
_entry.id   49411dda173cb589122a6c626b8f2da8
#
_cell.length_a   1.000
_cell.length_b   1.000
_cell.length_c   1.000
_cell.angle_alpha   90.00
_cell.angle_beta   90.00
_cell.angle_gamma   90.00
#
_symmetry.space_group_name_H-M   'P 1'
#
loop_
_entity.id
_entity.type
_entity.pdbx_description
1 polymer ?
#
loop_
_entity_poly.entity_id
_entity_poly.type
_entity_poly.pdbx_seq_one_letter_code
_entity_poly.pdbx_strand_id
1 'polypeptide(L)'
;MDEASFRQCPTLHQTWAPLNCRPEIPTRGERNTQKILGAVSLQKAQFAYRHQTEYFNRFTYQSFVHEVILPTYYRRGHRIYLIQDNASYHTHPEVWAWFKEERRRIEVFPLPKYSPEFNAQERLWHYTRRHATHNRFFETPDDLCASLFRTFGDIQDHPEKIEGLLQPFF
;
A
#
# COMPACT_ATOMS: atom_id res chain seq x y z
N MET A 1 -0.13 3.55 -7.22
CA MET A 1 -0.09 3.86 -5.77
C MET A 1 -1.48 3.71 -5.17
N ASP A 2 -1.55 3.54 -3.85
CA ASP A 2 -2.81 3.30 -3.14
C ASP A 2 -2.61 3.44 -1.63
N GLU A 3 -3.71 3.50 -0.87
CA GLU A 3 -3.72 3.53 0.58
C GLU A 3 -4.29 2.25 1.17
N ALA A 4 -3.72 1.82 2.29
CA ALA A 4 -4.26 0.72 3.05
C ALA A 4 -4.37 1.02 4.54
N SER A 5 -5.41 0.46 5.14
CA SER A 5 -5.62 0.46 6.57
C SER A 5 -5.49 -0.96 7.12
N PHE A 6 -4.61 -1.13 8.10
CA PHE A 6 -4.36 -2.41 8.76
C PHE A 6 -4.86 -2.34 10.20
N ARG A 7 -5.78 -3.22 10.55
CA ARG A 7 -6.42 -3.24 11.87
C ARG A 7 -5.62 -4.08 12.86
N GLN A 8 -5.56 -3.64 14.11
CA GLN A 8 -5.00 -4.43 15.21
C GLN A 8 -5.87 -5.67 15.50
N CYS A 9 -7.19 -5.53 15.41
CA CYS A 9 -8.10 -6.66 15.51
C CYS A 9 -7.78 -7.70 14.43
N PRO A 10 -7.58 -8.98 14.80
CA PRO A 10 -7.24 -10.03 13.86
C PRO A 10 -8.24 -10.15 12.70
N THR A 11 -7.72 -10.31 11.50
CA THR A 11 -8.49 -10.69 10.32
C THR A 11 -8.27 -12.16 10.05
N LEU A 12 -9.37 -12.92 10.00
CA LEU A 12 -9.29 -14.36 9.75
C LEU A 12 -9.12 -14.66 8.27
N HIS A 13 -8.26 -15.61 7.97
CA HIS A 13 -8.03 -16.12 6.63
C HIS A 13 -7.86 -17.63 6.68
N GLN A 14 -8.19 -18.31 5.58
CA GLN A 14 -8.00 -19.75 5.47
C GLN A 14 -6.53 -20.14 5.77
N THR A 15 -6.37 -21.18 6.57
CA THR A 15 -5.06 -21.71 6.94
C THR A 15 -5.10 -23.24 7.05
N TRP A 16 -3.95 -23.86 6.95
CA TRP A 16 -3.80 -25.29 7.19
C TRP A 16 -3.83 -25.57 8.69
N ALA A 17 -4.52 -26.64 9.07
CA ALA A 17 -4.58 -27.13 10.43
C ALA A 17 -4.64 -28.67 10.42
N PRO A 18 -4.23 -29.35 11.52
CA PRO A 18 -4.47 -30.77 11.69
C PRO A 18 -5.95 -31.13 11.56
N LEU A 19 -6.23 -32.34 11.14
CA LEU A 19 -7.61 -32.82 11.02
C LEU A 19 -8.34 -32.67 12.36
N ASN A 20 -9.59 -32.15 12.29
CA ASN A 20 -10.42 -31.86 13.47
C ASN A 20 -9.88 -30.77 14.41
N CYS A 21 -8.87 -30.02 14.00
CA CYS A 21 -8.37 -28.84 14.71
C CYS A 21 -8.89 -27.56 14.06
N ARG A 22 -9.52 -26.67 14.86
CA ARG A 22 -9.89 -25.31 14.43
C ARG A 22 -8.96 -24.33 15.15
N PRO A 23 -8.02 -23.71 14.44
CA PRO A 23 -7.19 -22.67 15.03
C PRO A 23 -8.04 -21.50 15.54
N GLU A 24 -7.82 -21.10 16.77
CA GLU A 24 -8.48 -19.94 17.38
C GLU A 24 -7.49 -18.80 17.51
N ILE A 25 -7.92 -17.59 17.15
CA ILE A 25 -7.12 -16.38 17.28
C ILE A 25 -7.78 -15.49 18.35
N PRO A 26 -7.07 -15.19 19.45
CA PRO A 26 -7.60 -14.30 20.47
C PRO A 26 -7.92 -12.93 19.90
N THR A 27 -8.92 -12.27 20.46
CA THR A 27 -9.25 -10.88 20.10
C THR A 27 -9.76 -10.14 21.33
N ARG A 28 -9.39 -8.87 21.46
CA ARG A 28 -9.90 -7.96 22.50
C ARG A 28 -10.87 -6.90 21.95
N GLY A 29 -11.18 -6.98 20.63
CA GLY A 29 -12.07 -6.00 19.98
C GLY A 29 -11.42 -4.64 19.75
N GLU A 30 -10.09 -4.57 19.72
CA GLU A 30 -9.32 -3.33 19.53
C GLU A 30 -9.65 -2.67 18.18
N ARG A 31 -9.82 -1.35 18.20
CA ARG A 31 -10.16 -0.56 17.01
C ARG A 31 -8.99 0.18 16.40
N ASN A 32 -7.78 0.01 16.94
CA ASN A 32 -6.59 0.67 16.40
C ASN A 32 -6.32 0.24 14.97
N THR A 33 -5.92 1.21 14.18
CA THR A 33 -5.68 1.01 12.75
C THR A 33 -4.42 1.74 12.35
N GLN A 34 -3.53 1.05 11.64
CA GLN A 34 -2.34 1.64 11.02
C GLN A 34 -2.64 1.98 9.58
N LYS A 35 -2.34 3.20 9.17
CA LYS A 35 -2.60 3.73 7.83
C LYS A 35 -1.30 3.80 7.06
N ILE A 36 -1.28 3.25 5.86
CA ILE A 36 -0.09 3.19 5.00
C ILE A 36 -0.44 3.77 3.64
N LEU A 37 0.37 4.72 3.18
CA LEU A 37 0.44 5.13 1.79
C LEU A 37 1.52 4.29 1.10
N GLY A 38 1.25 3.74 -0.07
CA GLY A 38 2.19 2.89 -0.77
C GLY A 38 2.22 3.09 -2.28
N ALA A 39 3.38 2.91 -2.85
CA ALA A 39 3.59 2.90 -4.29
C ALA A 39 4.56 1.77 -4.68
N VAL A 40 4.29 1.09 -5.77
CA VAL A 40 5.16 0.05 -6.31
C VAL A 40 5.43 0.32 -7.79
N SER A 41 6.70 0.17 -8.18
CA SER A 41 7.11 0.22 -9.59
C SER A 41 6.77 -1.11 -10.27
N LEU A 42 5.96 -1.08 -11.32
CA LEU A 42 5.61 -2.28 -12.08
C LEU A 42 6.82 -2.90 -12.79
N GLN A 43 7.79 -2.07 -13.20
CA GLN A 43 8.96 -2.55 -13.93
C GLN A 43 10.04 -3.19 -13.06
N LYS A 44 10.18 -2.73 -11.81
CA LYS A 44 11.29 -3.12 -10.91
C LYS A 44 10.83 -3.75 -9.62
N ALA A 45 9.52 -3.90 -9.41
CA ALA A 45 8.93 -4.32 -8.14
C ALA A 45 9.44 -3.51 -6.92
N GLN A 46 9.99 -2.32 -7.15
CA GLN A 46 10.48 -1.44 -6.11
C GLN A 46 9.30 -0.86 -5.35
N PHE A 47 9.25 -1.11 -4.05
CA PHE A 47 8.17 -0.66 -3.17
C PHE A 47 8.65 0.50 -2.29
N ALA A 48 7.84 1.55 -2.22
CA ALA A 48 8.01 2.65 -1.28
C ALA A 48 6.71 2.90 -0.52
N TYR A 49 6.82 3.25 0.74
CA TYR A 49 5.66 3.50 1.60
C TYR A 49 5.92 4.62 2.60
N ARG A 50 4.82 5.12 3.18
CA ARG A 50 4.82 6.00 4.34
C ARG A 50 3.80 5.50 5.34
N HIS A 51 4.20 5.34 6.59
CA HIS A 51 3.28 5.20 7.71
C HIS A 51 2.66 6.56 8.00
N GLN A 52 1.33 6.61 7.98
CA GLN A 52 0.57 7.83 8.16
C GLN A 52 -0.15 7.81 9.49
N THR A 53 0.17 8.75 10.37
CA THR A 53 -0.49 8.90 11.68
C THR A 53 -1.80 9.67 11.59
N GLU A 54 -1.94 10.51 10.58
CA GLU A 54 -3.12 11.33 10.32
C GLU A 54 -4.10 10.64 9.37
N TYR A 55 -5.21 11.33 9.09
CA TYR A 55 -6.17 10.88 8.10
C TYR A 55 -5.61 11.04 6.68
N PHE A 56 -6.01 10.13 5.77
CA PHE A 56 -5.79 10.31 4.36
C PHE A 56 -6.55 11.53 3.86
N ASN A 57 -5.85 12.48 3.30
CA ASN A 57 -6.40 13.69 2.73
C ASN A 57 -5.48 14.23 1.62
N ARG A 58 -5.90 15.32 0.95
CA ARG A 58 -5.12 15.90 -0.15
C ARG A 58 -3.70 16.30 0.24
N PHE A 59 -3.48 16.79 1.46
CA PHE A 59 -2.16 17.22 1.92
C PHE A 59 -1.23 16.06 2.18
N THR A 60 -1.71 15.01 2.88
CA THR A 60 -0.94 13.80 3.15
C THR A 60 -0.61 13.05 1.86
N TYR A 61 -1.55 13.03 0.92
CA TYR A 61 -1.34 12.47 -0.41
C TYR A 61 -0.27 13.25 -1.20
N GLN A 62 -0.43 14.57 -1.32
CA GLN A 62 0.51 15.43 -2.07
C GLN A 62 1.92 15.39 -1.46
N SER A 63 2.03 15.44 -0.13
CA SER A 63 3.29 15.26 0.59
C SER A 63 3.92 13.90 0.30
N PHE A 64 3.13 12.81 0.26
CA PHE A 64 3.64 11.48 -0.09
C PHE A 64 4.20 11.44 -1.52
N VAL A 65 3.51 12.03 -2.48
CA VAL A 65 4.01 12.09 -3.86
C VAL A 65 5.31 12.92 -3.93
N HIS A 66 5.36 14.06 -3.26
CA HIS A 66 6.51 14.97 -3.29
C HIS A 66 7.73 14.42 -2.56
N GLU A 67 7.54 13.83 -1.37
CA GLU A 67 8.63 13.46 -0.47
C GLU A 67 9.03 11.97 -0.58
N VAL A 68 8.17 11.13 -1.15
CA VAL A 68 8.45 9.70 -1.29
C VAL A 68 8.48 9.27 -2.75
N ILE A 69 7.40 9.50 -3.51
CA ILE A 69 7.32 8.99 -4.89
C ILE A 69 8.37 9.66 -5.79
N LEU A 70 8.42 11.00 -5.79
CA LEU A 70 9.38 11.71 -6.65
C LEU A 70 10.84 11.37 -6.32
N PRO A 71 11.33 11.41 -5.07
CA PRO A 71 12.72 11.04 -4.79
C PRO A 71 13.05 9.58 -5.09
N THR A 72 12.09 8.67 -4.88
CA THR A 72 12.32 7.24 -5.08
C THR A 72 12.37 6.85 -6.55
N TYR A 73 11.43 7.35 -7.36
CA TYR A 73 11.20 6.83 -8.70
C TYR A 73 11.62 7.79 -9.82
N TYR A 74 11.67 9.12 -9.57
CA TYR A 74 12.06 10.06 -10.61
C TYR A 74 13.55 9.94 -10.92
N ARG A 75 13.85 9.93 -12.23
CA ARG A 75 15.22 10.06 -12.76
C ARG A 75 15.22 11.10 -13.86
N ARG A 76 16.29 11.91 -13.92
CA ARG A 76 16.41 12.96 -14.94
C ARG A 76 16.24 12.37 -16.34
N GLY A 77 15.36 12.96 -17.13
CA GLY A 77 15.04 12.50 -18.47
C GLY A 77 13.95 11.41 -18.56
N HIS A 78 13.44 10.93 -17.41
CA HIS A 78 12.36 9.94 -17.37
C HIS A 78 11.19 10.49 -16.59
N ARG A 79 9.97 10.37 -17.11
CA ARG A 79 8.75 10.76 -16.44
C ARG A 79 8.17 9.57 -15.65
N ILE A 80 7.65 9.84 -14.47
CA ILE A 80 6.86 8.86 -13.72
C ILE A 80 5.44 8.87 -14.29
N TYR A 81 4.89 7.69 -14.58
CA TYR A 81 3.47 7.48 -14.88
C TYR A 81 2.81 6.91 -13.62
N LEU A 82 2.08 7.76 -12.89
CA LEU A 82 1.46 7.41 -11.63
C LEU A 82 0.05 6.90 -11.87
N ILE A 83 -0.14 5.60 -11.67
CA ILE A 83 -1.46 4.96 -11.73
C ILE A 83 -2.05 4.97 -10.33
N GLN A 84 -3.29 5.45 -10.17
CA GLN A 84 -3.99 5.57 -8.90
C GLN A 84 -5.51 5.44 -9.08
N ASP A 85 -6.22 5.23 -7.98
CA ASP A 85 -7.68 5.23 -7.97
C ASP A 85 -8.26 6.66 -8.00
N ASN A 86 -9.58 6.74 -7.91
CA ASN A 86 -10.34 8.00 -7.96
C ASN A 86 -10.79 8.47 -6.57
N ALA A 87 -10.01 8.26 -5.50
CA ALA A 87 -10.35 8.81 -4.21
C ALA A 87 -10.57 10.34 -4.30
N SER A 88 -11.50 10.86 -3.52
CA SER A 88 -11.93 12.26 -3.64
C SER A 88 -10.80 13.27 -3.44
N TYR A 89 -9.84 12.97 -2.58
CA TYR A 89 -8.66 13.79 -2.34
C TYR A 89 -7.59 13.65 -3.43
N HIS A 90 -7.58 12.56 -4.23
CA HIS A 90 -6.76 12.43 -5.44
C HIS A 90 -7.26 13.36 -6.55
N THR A 91 -8.57 13.54 -6.65
CA THR A 91 -9.21 14.30 -7.71
C THR A 91 -9.47 15.77 -7.34
N HIS A 92 -8.96 16.25 -6.20
CA HIS A 92 -9.15 17.61 -5.75
C HIS A 92 -8.51 18.61 -6.73
N PRO A 93 -9.18 19.75 -7.07
CA PRO A 93 -8.68 20.71 -8.05
C PRO A 93 -7.27 21.24 -7.77
N GLU A 94 -6.92 21.50 -6.51
CA GLU A 94 -5.57 21.97 -6.12
C GLU A 94 -4.50 20.90 -6.39
N VAL A 95 -4.82 19.62 -6.17
CA VAL A 95 -3.92 18.50 -6.46
C VAL A 95 -3.69 18.40 -7.97
N TRP A 96 -4.73 18.54 -8.77
CA TRP A 96 -4.60 18.55 -10.23
C TRP A 96 -3.82 19.76 -10.75
N ALA A 97 -4.01 20.95 -10.14
CA ALA A 97 -3.22 22.12 -10.46
C ALA A 97 -1.73 21.88 -10.21
N TRP A 98 -1.40 21.30 -9.05
CA TRP A 98 -0.03 20.95 -8.70
C TRP A 98 0.57 19.92 -9.69
N PHE A 99 -0.15 18.87 -10.09
CA PHE A 99 0.33 17.92 -11.09
C PHE A 99 0.57 18.56 -12.47
N LYS A 100 -0.18 19.59 -12.85
CA LYS A 100 0.08 20.36 -14.08
C LYS A 100 1.44 21.09 -14.03
N GLU A 101 1.83 21.60 -12.86
CA GLU A 101 3.14 22.21 -12.65
C GLU A 101 4.25 21.16 -12.74
N GLU A 102 4.01 20.00 -12.15
CA GLU A 102 4.96 18.88 -12.08
C GLU A 102 4.99 17.99 -13.35
N ARG A 103 4.22 18.29 -14.37
CA ARG A 103 4.02 17.45 -15.57
C ARG A 103 5.28 17.00 -16.30
N ARG A 104 6.42 17.67 -16.06
CA ARG A 104 7.72 17.27 -16.63
C ARG A 104 8.32 16.07 -15.88
N ARG A 105 7.91 15.85 -14.64
CA ARG A 105 8.45 14.79 -13.76
C ARG A 105 7.46 13.65 -13.55
N ILE A 106 6.17 13.97 -13.48
CA ILE A 106 5.13 13.01 -13.17
C ILE A 106 3.85 13.29 -13.97
N GLU A 107 3.20 12.23 -14.42
CA GLU A 107 1.91 12.25 -15.09
C GLU A 107 0.98 11.23 -14.42
N VAL A 108 -0.26 11.64 -14.14
CA VAL A 108 -1.23 10.84 -13.39
C VAL A 108 -2.22 10.17 -14.32
N PHE A 109 -2.43 8.88 -14.11
CA PHE A 109 -3.41 8.06 -14.81
C PHE A 109 -4.42 7.50 -13.79
N PRO A 110 -5.61 8.06 -13.72
CA PRO A 110 -6.66 7.52 -12.86
C PRO A 110 -7.18 6.19 -13.41
N LEU A 111 -7.36 5.22 -12.53
CA LEU A 111 -7.99 3.95 -12.88
C LEU A 111 -9.50 4.16 -13.18
N PRO A 112 -10.13 3.28 -13.95
CA PRO A 112 -11.59 3.26 -14.06
C PRO A 112 -12.23 3.13 -12.69
N LYS A 113 -13.42 3.70 -12.53
CA LYS A 113 -14.17 3.58 -11.27
C LYS A 113 -14.51 2.11 -11.00
N TYR A 114 -14.42 1.71 -9.73
CA TYR A 114 -14.78 0.36 -9.27
C TYR A 114 -14.00 -0.76 -9.95
N SER A 115 -12.71 -0.53 -10.24
CA SER A 115 -11.85 -1.50 -10.92
C SER A 115 -10.58 -1.82 -10.11
N PRO A 116 -10.70 -2.37 -8.89
CA PRO A 116 -9.55 -2.69 -8.04
C PRO A 116 -8.64 -3.75 -8.66
N GLU A 117 -9.17 -4.58 -9.56
CA GLU A 117 -8.41 -5.60 -10.31
C GLU A 117 -7.30 -5.00 -11.17
N PHE A 118 -7.44 -3.74 -11.59
CA PHE A 118 -6.41 -3.00 -12.34
C PHE A 118 -5.40 -2.29 -11.43
N ASN A 119 -5.61 -2.30 -10.11
CA ASN A 119 -4.69 -1.70 -9.16
C ASN A 119 -3.66 -2.73 -8.67
N ALA A 120 -2.47 -2.72 -9.26
CA ALA A 120 -1.39 -3.61 -8.85
C ALA A 120 -1.02 -3.46 -7.36
N GLN A 121 -1.22 -2.27 -6.77
CA GLN A 121 -0.97 -2.02 -5.35
C GLN A 121 -1.89 -2.86 -4.44
N GLU A 122 -3.12 -3.16 -4.86
CA GLU A 122 -4.03 -4.02 -4.11
C GLU A 122 -3.48 -5.44 -3.94
N ARG A 123 -2.77 -5.97 -4.94
CA ARG A 123 -2.12 -7.28 -4.84
C ARG A 123 -0.99 -7.29 -3.82
N LEU A 124 -0.25 -6.18 -3.73
CA LEU A 124 0.76 -5.98 -2.70
C LEU A 124 0.12 -5.87 -1.31
N TRP A 125 -1.03 -5.20 -1.18
CA TRP A 125 -1.78 -5.16 0.07
C TRP A 125 -2.30 -6.54 0.49
N HIS A 126 -2.75 -7.36 -0.46
CA HIS A 126 -3.11 -8.76 -0.19
C HIS A 126 -1.91 -9.57 0.30
N TYR A 127 -0.76 -9.44 -0.37
CA TYR A 127 0.48 -10.05 0.07
C TYR A 127 0.84 -9.61 1.49
N THR A 128 0.81 -8.31 1.74
CA THR A 128 1.11 -7.74 3.07
C THR A 128 0.17 -8.30 4.14
N ARG A 129 -1.15 -8.31 3.89
CA ARG A 129 -2.10 -8.88 4.86
C ARG A 129 -1.81 -10.34 5.17
N ARG A 130 -1.51 -11.13 4.16
CA ARG A 130 -1.20 -12.55 4.30
C ARG A 130 0.06 -12.80 5.14
N HIS A 131 1.08 -11.98 4.98
CA HIS A 131 2.37 -12.15 5.64
C HIS A 131 2.49 -11.40 6.97
N ALA A 132 1.77 -10.29 7.15
CA ALA A 132 1.89 -9.44 8.32
C ALA A 132 0.72 -9.55 9.30
N THR A 133 -0.55 -9.69 8.85
CA THR A 133 -1.70 -9.47 9.72
C THR A 133 -2.72 -10.58 9.81
N HIS A 134 -2.92 -11.40 8.76
CA HIS A 134 -3.90 -12.48 8.79
C HIS A 134 -3.56 -13.53 9.82
N ASN A 135 -4.58 -13.95 10.59
CA ASN A 135 -4.48 -14.98 11.64
C ASN A 135 -3.45 -14.64 12.72
N ARG A 136 -3.23 -13.36 12.99
CA ARG A 136 -2.30 -12.89 14.04
C ARG A 136 -3.02 -12.02 15.05
N PHE A 137 -2.74 -12.27 16.32
CA PHE A 137 -3.10 -11.41 17.43
C PHE A 137 -1.96 -10.42 17.70
N PHE A 138 -2.30 -9.16 17.90
CA PHE A 138 -1.38 -8.10 18.29
C PHE A 138 -1.81 -7.52 19.64
N GLU A 139 -0.94 -7.60 20.63
CA GLU A 139 -1.25 -7.10 21.96
C GLU A 139 -1.30 -5.57 21.96
N THR A 140 -0.40 -4.93 21.23
CA THR A 140 -0.28 -3.48 21.12
C THR A 140 -0.33 -3.00 19.66
N PRO A 141 -0.64 -1.71 19.43
CA PRO A 141 -0.49 -1.12 18.10
C PRO A 141 0.94 -1.19 17.56
N ASP A 142 1.94 -1.15 18.44
CA ASP A 142 3.35 -1.21 18.08
C ASP A 142 3.74 -2.60 17.56
N ASP A 143 3.16 -3.68 18.10
CA ASP A 143 3.35 -5.03 17.57
C ASP A 143 2.84 -5.16 16.14
N LEU A 144 1.68 -4.54 15.85
CA LEU A 144 1.16 -4.46 14.48
C LEU A 144 2.12 -3.68 13.58
N CYS A 145 2.59 -2.50 14.02
CA CYS A 145 3.56 -1.71 13.27
C CYS A 145 4.83 -2.51 12.99
N ALA A 146 5.39 -3.17 14.00
CA ALA A 146 6.60 -3.98 13.86
C ALA A 146 6.42 -5.13 12.85
N SER A 147 5.25 -5.78 12.85
CA SER A 147 4.92 -6.83 11.87
C SER A 147 4.82 -6.29 10.45
N LEU A 148 4.18 -5.13 10.26
CA LEU A 148 4.06 -4.45 8.97
C LEU A 148 5.43 -4.03 8.45
N PHE A 149 6.22 -3.34 9.27
CA PHE A 149 7.52 -2.81 8.85
C PHE A 149 8.53 -3.90 8.54
N ARG A 150 8.50 -5.02 9.27
CA ARG A 150 9.29 -6.21 8.93
C ARG A 150 8.92 -6.75 7.55
N THR A 151 7.61 -6.84 7.25
CA THR A 151 7.14 -7.32 5.95
C THR A 151 7.49 -6.33 4.83
N PHE A 152 7.40 -5.04 5.08
CA PHE A 152 7.79 -4.01 4.09
C PHE A 152 9.30 -4.00 3.85
N GLY A 153 10.11 -4.13 4.90
CA GLY A 153 11.56 -4.29 4.77
C GLY A 153 11.93 -5.52 3.94
N ASP A 154 11.30 -6.66 4.23
CA ASP A 154 11.51 -7.89 3.47
C ASP A 154 11.13 -7.75 1.98
N ILE A 155 10.05 -7.02 1.67
CA ILE A 155 9.68 -6.70 0.29
C ILE A 155 10.71 -5.79 -0.38
N GLN A 156 11.23 -4.80 0.34
CA GLN A 156 12.22 -3.85 -0.19
C GLN A 156 13.58 -4.52 -0.43
N ASP A 157 13.97 -5.44 0.45
CA ASP A 157 15.23 -6.20 0.33
C ASP A 157 15.13 -7.32 -0.70
N HIS A 158 13.91 -7.86 -0.92
CA HIS A 158 13.63 -8.99 -1.80
C HIS A 158 12.45 -8.70 -2.76
N PRO A 159 12.61 -7.76 -3.71
CA PRO A 159 11.55 -7.37 -4.63
C PRO A 159 11.04 -8.52 -5.51
N GLU A 160 11.86 -9.55 -5.75
CA GLU A 160 11.48 -10.77 -6.48
C GLU A 160 10.27 -11.49 -5.88
N LYS A 161 10.00 -11.34 -4.57
CA LYS A 161 8.85 -11.93 -3.89
C LYS A 161 7.51 -11.40 -4.38
N ILE A 162 7.49 -10.17 -4.88
CA ILE A 162 6.28 -9.49 -5.35
C ILE A 162 6.26 -9.32 -6.87
N GLU A 163 7.36 -9.52 -7.57
CA GLU A 163 7.47 -9.32 -9.01
C GLU A 163 6.39 -10.08 -9.78
N GLY A 164 6.20 -11.37 -9.48
CA GLY A 164 5.17 -12.19 -10.09
C GLY A 164 3.73 -11.76 -9.80
N LEU A 165 3.51 -11.00 -8.71
CA LEU A 165 2.19 -10.46 -8.39
C LEU A 165 1.83 -9.24 -9.24
N LEU A 166 2.83 -8.55 -9.78
CA LEU A 166 2.67 -7.31 -10.53
C LEU A 166 2.53 -7.55 -12.04
N GLN A 167 2.91 -8.74 -12.52
CA GLN A 167 3.01 -9.07 -13.93
C GLN A 167 1.71 -9.37 -14.71
N PRO A 168 0.52 -9.64 -14.15
CA PRO A 168 -0.65 -10.00 -14.96
C PRO A 168 -1.27 -8.83 -15.73
N PHE A 169 -0.58 -7.71 -15.82
CA PHE A 169 -0.99 -6.55 -16.61
C PHE A 169 -0.17 -6.38 -17.90
N PHE A 170 0.74 -7.32 -18.18
CA PHE A 170 1.59 -7.30 -19.39
C PHE A 170 1.60 -8.66 -20.06
#